data_050408cfc72f2d5f854eb8c1c931c103
#
_entry.id   050408cfc72f2d5f854eb8c1c931c103
#
_cell.length_a   1.000
_cell.length_b   1.000
_cell.length_c   1.000
_cell.angle_alpha   90.00
_cell.angle_beta   90.00
_cell.angle_gamma   90.00
#
_symmetry.space_group_name_H-M   'P 1'
#
loop_
_entity.id
_entity.type
_entity.pdbx_description
1 polymer ?
#
loop_
_entity_poly.entity_id
_entity_poly.type
_entity_poly.pdbx_seq_one_letter_code
_entity_poly.pdbx_strand_id
1 'polypeptide(L)'
;RHGLAGLVKDWFASVRKDEDLLADGSQLVDADEKATSDYLVELSQRPEIRGALVLANARTESGLDEFAKMNLSQRRQKRSRREWRTLLTYVYRAACKTSPFSSLTPISLGKFGEQSSLMGAQGQTWIKSKVRLNVALLPRITACLMNHKTYAADLPVALVSGWEIKSERLKYMRRRRLVDKSDSKISLDRMQESIFYLSAGEIMQCLVAIIESKPGIRLKELESALGERLALQATDKDISRFLSTLLRLDLLTTPQLSVDIHADDPVGKYIESLSELGCQWAEELAVQLSEINVLAKSTANQRPSARRATLIELQCKLVRLFEAIGEEESVLPGNLLYEDSANSELDIVASEALWNDSLAEDLARFSSILDVFDILLPQRILLKGFFLARFKPDGECCDFLKFVSDFHVDLFDEYLKSNMRPTPPASDGMPGPPHNWLNMPEIDAIYAARVELVERMRAAYADYDGGVMSLDEEFFKAVSSLLPETRGSIHRSFFVQVAGTDPGRVVMNQTYSGLGLMFSRFLHILDDVEVGPGQVST
;
A
#
# COMPACT_ATOMS: atom_id res chain seq x y z
N ARG A 1 -3.87 -3.03 71.14
CA ARG A 1 -2.62 -2.30 70.76
C ARG A 1 -1.62 -3.18 70.00
N HIS A 2 -1.66 -4.52 70.11
CA HIS A 2 -0.73 -5.39 69.37
C HIS A 2 -1.07 -5.58 67.87
N GLY A 3 -2.31 -5.38 67.45
CA GLY A 3 -2.71 -5.49 66.03
C GLY A 3 -2.20 -4.39 65.13
N LEU A 4 -2.17 -3.13 65.62
CA LEU A 4 -1.76 -1.99 64.82
C LEU A 4 -0.24 -1.96 64.53
N ALA A 5 0.57 -2.38 65.51
CA ALA A 5 2.02 -2.48 65.35
C ALA A 5 2.41 -3.59 64.35
N GLY A 6 1.66 -4.68 64.33
CA GLY A 6 1.81 -5.76 63.33
C GLY A 6 1.51 -5.26 61.92
N LEU A 7 0.37 -4.63 61.73
CA LEU A 7 -0.04 -4.07 60.43
C LEU A 7 0.93 -3.02 59.87
N VAL A 8 1.46 -2.16 60.74
CA VAL A 8 2.47 -1.17 60.36
C VAL A 8 3.79 -1.85 59.95
N LYS A 9 4.19 -2.92 60.65
CA LYS A 9 5.39 -3.68 60.31
C LYS A 9 5.25 -4.41 58.97
N ASP A 10 4.09 -5.02 58.75
CA ASP A 10 3.77 -5.69 57.48
C ASP A 10 3.70 -4.71 56.31
N TRP A 11 3.13 -3.51 56.54
CA TRP A 11 3.12 -2.43 55.54
C TRP A 11 4.55 -1.98 55.17
N PHE A 12 5.41 -1.73 56.15
CA PHE A 12 6.82 -1.38 55.89
C PHE A 12 7.58 -2.51 55.18
N ALA A 13 7.31 -3.77 55.50
CA ALA A 13 7.91 -4.92 54.80
C ALA A 13 7.45 -4.98 53.34
N SER A 14 6.18 -4.69 53.08
CA SER A 14 5.63 -4.61 51.71
C SER A 14 6.26 -3.47 50.93
N VAL A 15 6.35 -2.27 51.51
CA VAL A 15 6.99 -1.09 50.86
C VAL A 15 8.45 -1.38 50.51
N ARG A 16 9.22 -2.01 51.41
CA ARG A 16 10.60 -2.39 51.10
C ARG A 16 10.69 -3.41 49.98
N LYS A 17 9.78 -4.40 49.96
CA LYS A 17 9.71 -5.36 48.85
C LYS A 17 9.41 -4.71 47.52
N ASP A 18 8.54 -3.72 47.50
CA ASP A 18 8.22 -2.94 46.30
C ASP A 18 9.43 -2.09 45.85
N GLU A 19 10.17 -1.48 46.79
CA GLU A 19 11.42 -0.76 46.51
C GLU A 19 12.50 -1.68 45.92
N ASP A 20 12.69 -2.89 46.48
CA ASP A 20 13.62 -3.90 45.97
C ASP A 20 13.20 -4.37 44.55
N LEU A 21 11.92 -4.65 44.31
CA LEU A 21 11.39 -5.03 43.02
C LEU A 21 11.56 -3.91 41.98
N LEU A 22 11.38 -2.64 42.36
CA LEU A 22 11.62 -1.50 41.51
C LEU A 22 13.11 -1.33 41.17
N ALA A 23 14.00 -1.57 42.13
CA ALA A 23 15.44 -1.53 41.92
C ALA A 23 15.92 -2.65 40.99
N ASP A 24 15.44 -3.89 41.23
CA ASP A 24 15.73 -5.03 40.34
C ASP A 24 15.17 -4.80 38.93
N GLY A 25 13.95 -4.30 38.83
CA GLY A 25 13.34 -3.93 37.55
C GLY A 25 14.15 -2.87 36.81
N SER A 26 14.65 -1.86 37.49
CA SER A 26 15.53 -0.84 36.92
C SER A 26 16.83 -1.42 36.36
N GLN A 27 17.47 -2.35 37.09
CA GLN A 27 18.69 -3.02 36.64
C GLN A 27 18.44 -3.88 35.40
N LEU A 28 17.31 -4.62 35.36
CA LEU A 28 16.91 -5.40 34.18
C LEU A 28 16.67 -4.53 32.96
N VAL A 29 15.97 -3.40 33.13
CA VAL A 29 15.72 -2.42 32.03
C VAL A 29 17.06 -1.84 31.55
N ASP A 30 17.97 -1.46 32.42
CA ASP A 30 19.29 -0.93 32.06
C ASP A 30 20.13 -1.97 31.28
N ALA A 31 20.09 -3.25 31.73
CA ALA A 31 20.78 -4.34 31.05
C ALA A 31 20.20 -4.61 29.65
N ASP A 32 18.87 -4.66 29.54
CA ASP A 32 18.17 -4.86 28.26
C ASP A 32 18.42 -3.69 27.30
N GLU A 33 18.33 -2.45 27.80
CA GLU A 33 18.63 -1.25 27.00
C GLU A 33 20.09 -1.25 26.48
N LYS A 34 21.03 -1.69 27.31
CA LYS A 34 22.43 -1.84 26.90
C LYS A 34 22.57 -2.91 25.82
N ALA A 35 22.00 -4.09 26.02
CA ALA A 35 22.06 -5.19 25.07
C ALA A 35 21.43 -4.78 23.72
N THR A 36 20.25 -4.16 23.78
CA THR A 36 19.58 -3.60 22.59
C THR A 36 20.45 -2.56 21.87
N SER A 37 21.08 -1.66 22.64
CA SER A 37 21.98 -0.64 22.09
C SER A 37 23.18 -1.24 21.35
N ASP A 38 23.83 -2.23 21.97
CA ASP A 38 24.99 -2.89 21.41
C ASP A 38 24.63 -3.67 20.14
N TYR A 39 23.48 -4.35 20.14
CA TYR A 39 22.92 -5.03 18.97
C TYR A 39 22.62 -4.06 17.82
N LEU A 40 21.99 -2.91 18.10
CA LEU A 40 21.72 -1.90 17.08
C LEU A 40 22.98 -1.31 16.49
N VAL A 41 24.06 -1.18 17.26
CA VAL A 41 25.38 -0.77 16.75
C VAL A 41 25.92 -1.82 15.79
N GLU A 42 25.89 -3.10 16.16
CA GLU A 42 26.32 -4.18 15.27
C GLU A 42 25.53 -4.16 13.96
N LEU A 43 24.18 -4.08 14.03
CA LEU A 43 23.32 -3.99 12.86
C LEU A 43 23.61 -2.78 12.00
N SER A 44 23.91 -1.63 12.61
CA SER A 44 24.22 -0.38 11.88
C SER A 44 25.49 -0.47 11.05
N GLN A 45 26.33 -1.46 11.25
CA GLN A 45 27.55 -1.69 10.46
C GLN A 45 27.32 -2.66 9.30
N ARG A 46 26.19 -3.39 9.26
CA ARG A 46 25.90 -4.35 8.19
C ARG A 46 25.57 -3.64 6.88
N PRO A 47 26.27 -3.94 5.77
CA PRO A 47 26.05 -3.28 4.47
C PRO A 47 24.62 -3.42 3.97
N GLU A 48 23.97 -4.56 4.22
CA GLU A 48 22.59 -4.86 3.78
C GLU A 48 21.60 -3.92 4.47
N ILE A 49 21.75 -3.72 5.78
CA ILE A 49 20.93 -2.80 6.58
C ILE A 49 21.14 -1.35 6.11
N ARG A 50 22.39 -0.96 5.94
CA ARG A 50 22.72 0.39 5.46
C ARG A 50 22.22 0.64 4.04
N GLY A 51 22.39 -0.34 3.16
CA GLY A 51 21.91 -0.26 1.77
C GLY A 51 20.41 -0.03 1.69
N ALA A 52 19.62 -0.77 2.47
CA ALA A 52 18.18 -0.58 2.55
C ALA A 52 17.79 0.77 3.18
N LEU A 53 18.51 1.20 4.22
CA LEU A 53 18.25 2.48 4.88
C LEU A 53 18.58 3.69 3.99
N VAL A 54 19.56 3.60 3.10
CA VAL A 54 19.82 4.66 2.11
C VAL A 54 18.56 4.98 1.31
N LEU A 55 17.82 3.97 0.89
CA LEU A 55 16.56 4.16 0.13
C LEU A 55 15.38 4.55 1.01
N ALA A 56 15.26 3.92 2.18
CA ALA A 56 14.09 4.10 3.06
C ALA A 56 14.17 5.37 3.91
N ASN A 57 15.36 5.74 4.38
CA ASN A 57 15.60 6.88 5.26
C ASN A 57 17.08 7.33 5.21
N ALA A 58 17.47 7.98 4.13
CA ALA A 58 18.84 8.46 3.91
C ALA A 58 19.37 9.35 5.05
N ARG A 59 18.48 10.10 5.72
CA ARG A 59 18.86 10.92 6.88
C ARG A 59 19.32 10.08 8.06
N THR A 60 18.60 9.01 8.38
CA THR A 60 19.01 8.09 9.46
C THR A 60 20.31 7.40 9.08
N GLU A 61 20.42 6.90 7.85
CA GLU A 61 21.62 6.22 7.39
C GLU A 61 22.87 7.11 7.50
N SER A 62 22.77 8.39 7.15
CA SER A 62 23.91 9.33 7.26
C SER A 62 24.39 9.57 8.69
N GLY A 63 23.56 9.34 9.70
CA GLY A 63 23.91 9.47 11.11
C GLY A 63 24.48 8.20 11.76
N LEU A 64 24.47 7.05 11.06
CA LEU A 64 24.82 5.76 11.67
C LEU A 64 26.28 5.65 12.10
N ASP A 65 27.20 6.25 11.37
CA ASP A 65 28.63 6.23 11.72
C ASP A 65 28.91 7.00 13.01
N GLU A 66 28.20 8.12 13.21
CA GLU A 66 28.26 8.89 14.44
C GLU A 66 27.58 8.15 15.59
N PHE A 67 26.39 7.60 15.33
CA PHE A 67 25.65 6.77 16.30
C PHE A 67 26.48 5.59 16.82
N ALA A 68 27.18 4.89 15.94
CA ALA A 68 28.00 3.74 16.32
C ALA A 68 29.18 4.11 17.24
N LYS A 69 29.74 5.32 17.11
CA LYS A 69 30.83 5.81 17.95
C LYS A 69 30.39 6.33 19.33
N MET A 70 29.10 6.61 19.49
CA MET A 70 28.54 7.11 20.75
C MET A 70 28.54 6.04 21.84
N ASN A 71 28.79 6.45 23.08
CA ASN A 71 28.52 5.59 24.24
C ASN A 71 27.03 5.55 24.60
N LEU A 72 26.62 4.65 25.50
CA LEU A 72 25.22 4.46 25.86
C LEU A 72 24.56 5.74 26.38
N SER A 73 25.25 6.54 27.21
CA SER A 73 24.69 7.77 27.77
C SER A 73 24.45 8.84 26.68
N GLN A 74 25.31 8.90 25.66
CA GLN A 74 25.14 9.79 24.51
C GLN A 74 23.98 9.32 23.62
N ARG A 75 23.81 8.01 23.41
CA ARG A 75 22.69 7.44 22.64
C ARG A 75 21.35 7.67 23.32
N ARG A 76 21.30 7.74 24.65
CA ARG A 76 20.09 8.08 25.45
C ARG A 76 19.65 9.54 25.28
N GLN A 77 20.48 10.44 24.77
CA GLN A 77 20.12 11.83 24.58
C GLN A 77 19.02 12.01 23.51
N LYS A 78 18.20 13.06 23.67
CA LYS A 78 17.04 13.33 22.81
C LYS A 78 17.39 13.34 21.30
N ARG A 79 18.59 13.84 20.95
CA ARG A 79 19.05 13.92 19.55
C ARG A 79 19.30 12.52 18.96
N SER A 80 19.98 11.65 19.67
CA SER A 80 20.37 10.31 19.19
C SER A 80 19.26 9.27 19.38
N ARG A 81 18.28 9.55 20.25
CA ARG A 81 17.12 8.67 20.50
C ARG A 81 16.23 8.52 19.26
N ARG A 82 16.31 9.45 18.31
CA ARG A 82 15.58 9.35 17.04
C ARG A 82 16.18 8.25 16.15
N GLU A 83 17.49 8.24 15.98
CA GLU A 83 18.23 7.23 15.21
C GLU A 83 18.02 5.85 15.83
N TRP A 84 18.11 5.74 17.14
CA TRP A 84 17.81 4.52 17.90
C TRP A 84 16.41 3.99 17.59
N ARG A 85 15.38 4.81 17.79
CA ARG A 85 13.98 4.40 17.54
C ARG A 85 13.76 4.03 16.08
N THR A 86 14.37 4.75 15.15
CA THR A 86 14.22 4.46 13.73
C THR A 86 14.85 3.10 13.39
N LEU A 87 16.08 2.83 13.84
CA LEU A 87 16.72 1.53 13.66
C LEU A 87 15.87 0.40 14.26
N LEU A 88 15.44 0.56 15.51
CA LEU A 88 14.59 -0.42 16.18
C LEU A 88 13.29 -0.67 15.41
N THR A 89 12.67 0.38 14.88
CA THR A 89 11.46 0.24 14.04
C THR A 89 11.74 -0.58 12.78
N TYR A 90 12.88 -0.42 12.12
CA TYR A 90 13.24 -1.23 10.96
C TYR A 90 13.55 -2.68 11.34
N VAL A 91 14.18 -2.92 12.49
CA VAL A 91 14.39 -4.27 13.02
C VAL A 91 13.06 -4.97 13.29
N TYR A 92 12.15 -4.32 14.02
CA TYR A 92 10.81 -4.86 14.25
C TYR A 92 10.03 -5.08 12.96
N ARG A 93 10.17 -4.15 11.99
CA ARG A 93 9.54 -4.34 10.69
C ARG A 93 10.07 -5.61 9.99
N ALA A 94 11.39 -5.80 9.99
CA ALA A 94 12.00 -6.97 9.36
C ALA A 94 11.61 -8.28 10.06
N ALA A 95 11.51 -8.25 11.40
CA ALA A 95 11.19 -9.44 12.21
C ALA A 95 9.69 -9.76 12.24
N CYS A 96 8.81 -8.74 12.26
CA CYS A 96 7.39 -8.92 12.56
C CYS A 96 6.43 -8.68 11.38
N LYS A 97 6.92 -8.15 10.24
CA LYS A 97 6.09 -7.96 9.05
C LYS A 97 6.43 -8.96 7.97
N THR A 98 5.42 -9.64 7.47
CA THR A 98 5.52 -10.58 6.34
C THR A 98 5.58 -9.91 4.98
N SER A 99 5.38 -8.59 4.90
CA SER A 99 5.48 -7.86 3.63
C SER A 99 6.93 -7.60 3.24
N PRO A 100 7.36 -7.96 2.02
CA PRO A 100 8.72 -7.71 1.54
C PRO A 100 9.12 -6.24 1.59
N PHE A 101 10.40 -5.97 1.86
CA PHE A 101 10.93 -4.62 1.96
C PHE A 101 12.42 -4.58 1.65
N SER A 102 12.77 -4.35 0.38
CA SER A 102 14.17 -4.26 -0.06
C SER A 102 15.01 -5.46 0.45
N SER A 103 16.28 -5.26 0.71
CA SER A 103 17.17 -6.29 1.29
C SER A 103 16.90 -6.63 2.76
N LEU A 104 16.03 -5.89 3.47
CA LEU A 104 15.66 -6.20 4.85
C LEU A 104 14.72 -7.39 4.97
N THR A 105 13.83 -7.58 4.00
CA THR A 105 12.91 -8.71 3.89
C THR A 105 12.81 -9.15 2.44
N PRO A 106 13.83 -9.87 1.94
CA PRO A 106 13.84 -10.40 0.59
C PRO A 106 12.78 -11.50 0.44
N ILE A 107 12.39 -11.78 -0.80
CA ILE A 107 11.48 -12.88 -1.14
C ILE A 107 12.27 -14.09 -1.61
N SER A 108 11.70 -15.27 -1.43
CA SER A 108 12.18 -16.54 -1.99
C SER A 108 10.99 -17.41 -2.34
N LEU A 109 11.17 -18.29 -3.30
CA LEU A 109 10.20 -19.35 -3.59
C LEU A 109 10.54 -20.56 -2.75
N GLY A 110 9.51 -21.12 -2.09
CA GLY A 110 9.61 -22.40 -1.39
C GLY A 110 8.85 -23.48 -2.16
N LYS A 111 9.15 -24.74 -1.85
CA LYS A 111 8.45 -25.92 -2.35
C LYS A 111 7.95 -26.78 -1.20
N PHE A 112 6.92 -27.56 -1.45
CA PHE A 112 6.52 -28.63 -0.54
C PHE A 112 7.39 -29.86 -0.75
N GLY A 113 7.69 -30.57 0.34
CA GLY A 113 8.51 -31.76 0.30
C GLY A 113 8.60 -32.46 1.66
N GLU A 114 9.47 -33.48 1.75
CA GLU A 114 9.70 -34.19 3.00
C GLU A 114 10.62 -33.39 3.92
N GLN A 115 10.11 -33.01 5.09
CA GLN A 115 10.82 -32.29 6.14
C GLN A 115 10.30 -32.72 7.52
N SER A 116 11.20 -32.76 8.52
CA SER A 116 10.83 -33.05 9.89
C SER A 116 10.21 -31.87 10.65
N SER A 117 10.46 -30.65 10.18
CA SER A 117 9.89 -29.40 10.72
C SER A 117 8.91 -28.78 9.72
N LEU A 118 8.03 -27.87 10.19
CA LEU A 118 7.08 -27.16 9.33
C LEU A 118 7.74 -26.49 8.12
N MET A 119 8.92 -25.91 8.30
CA MET A 119 9.68 -25.28 7.23
C MET A 119 11.17 -25.32 7.55
N GLY A 120 11.98 -25.71 6.56
CA GLY A 120 13.43 -25.66 6.58
C GLY A 120 13.96 -24.74 5.49
N ALA A 121 15.10 -24.11 5.76
CA ALA A 121 15.81 -23.30 4.76
C ALA A 121 17.28 -23.72 4.75
N GLN A 122 17.81 -24.05 3.55
CA GLN A 122 19.21 -24.46 3.35
C GLN A 122 19.80 -23.67 2.20
N GLY A 123 21.10 -23.41 2.25
CA GLY A 123 21.83 -22.70 1.21
C GLY A 123 22.45 -21.39 1.69
N GLN A 124 23.06 -20.69 0.76
CA GLN A 124 23.67 -19.40 1.05
C GLN A 124 22.68 -18.25 0.89
N THR A 125 22.85 -17.22 1.69
CA THR A 125 22.05 -16.00 1.54
C THR A 125 22.69 -15.13 0.47
N TRP A 126 22.17 -15.25 -0.75
CA TRP A 126 22.54 -14.38 -1.86
C TRP A 126 21.35 -13.52 -2.28
N ILE A 127 21.41 -12.22 -1.97
CA ILE A 127 20.32 -11.30 -2.25
C ILE A 127 20.56 -10.63 -3.61
N LYS A 128 19.68 -10.91 -4.57
CA LYS A 128 19.59 -10.20 -5.84
C LYS A 128 18.55 -9.09 -5.70
N SER A 129 18.91 -7.87 -6.07
CA SER A 129 18.02 -6.71 -5.99
C SER A 129 17.74 -6.16 -7.39
N LYS A 130 16.46 -5.83 -7.64
CA LYS A 130 16.05 -5.00 -8.78
C LYS A 130 15.59 -3.65 -8.26
N VAL A 131 16.18 -2.59 -8.76
CA VAL A 131 15.84 -1.21 -8.40
C VAL A 131 15.12 -0.55 -9.57
N ARG A 132 14.02 0.12 -9.27
CA ARG A 132 13.19 0.82 -10.25
C ARG A 132 12.96 2.27 -9.81
N LEU A 133 12.90 3.16 -10.81
CA LEU A 133 12.50 4.54 -10.60
C LEU A 133 11.04 4.60 -10.12
N ASN A 134 10.72 5.55 -9.25
CA ASN A 134 9.36 5.74 -8.78
C ASN A 134 8.44 6.12 -9.95
N VAL A 135 7.55 5.21 -10.31
CA VAL A 135 6.60 5.37 -11.42
C VAL A 135 5.65 6.57 -11.25
N ALA A 136 5.49 7.10 -10.03
CA ALA A 136 4.71 8.31 -9.78
C ALA A 136 5.28 9.57 -10.46
N LEU A 137 6.54 9.53 -10.88
CA LEU A 137 7.17 10.61 -11.65
C LEU A 137 6.59 10.72 -13.06
N LEU A 138 6.26 9.59 -13.70
CA LEU A 138 5.84 9.55 -15.10
C LEU A 138 4.54 10.31 -15.37
N PRO A 139 3.43 10.06 -14.63
CA PRO A 139 2.22 10.84 -14.83
C PRO A 139 2.39 12.33 -14.49
N ARG A 140 3.39 12.68 -13.67
CA ARG A 140 3.71 14.07 -13.41
C ARG A 140 4.41 14.72 -14.60
N ILE A 141 5.35 14.01 -15.23
CA ILE A 141 5.98 14.46 -16.49
C ILE A 141 4.88 14.67 -17.52
N THR A 142 3.97 13.69 -17.71
CA THR A 142 2.82 13.83 -18.64
C THR A 142 1.99 15.08 -18.33
N ALA A 143 1.67 15.36 -17.07
CA ALA A 143 0.89 16.53 -16.68
C ALA A 143 1.63 17.84 -17.01
N CYS A 144 2.95 17.92 -16.79
CA CYS A 144 3.76 19.07 -17.18
C CYS A 144 3.74 19.29 -18.70
N LEU A 145 3.94 18.23 -19.48
CA LEU A 145 3.89 18.27 -20.94
C LEU A 145 2.52 18.74 -21.45
N MET A 146 1.43 18.24 -20.88
CA MET A 146 0.06 18.65 -21.24
C MET A 146 -0.27 20.11 -20.89
N ASN A 147 0.36 20.65 -19.84
CA ASN A 147 0.18 22.04 -19.45
C ASN A 147 1.15 23.01 -20.14
N HIS A 148 2.20 22.52 -20.78
CA HIS A 148 3.16 23.34 -21.48
C HIS A 148 2.71 23.61 -22.93
N LYS A 149 2.51 24.87 -23.29
CA LYS A 149 1.91 25.28 -24.57
C LYS A 149 2.57 24.64 -25.81
N THR A 150 3.90 24.58 -25.82
CA THR A 150 4.67 24.05 -26.96
C THR A 150 4.56 22.53 -27.05
N TYR A 151 4.76 21.83 -25.93
CA TYR A 151 4.75 20.36 -25.91
C TYR A 151 3.35 19.79 -26.09
N ALA A 152 2.34 20.39 -25.45
CA ALA A 152 0.95 19.96 -25.57
C ALA A 152 0.46 19.94 -27.03
N ALA A 153 0.90 20.90 -27.85
CA ALA A 153 0.49 21.01 -29.26
C ALA A 153 0.81 19.73 -30.08
N ASP A 154 1.90 19.06 -29.74
CA ASP A 154 2.36 17.86 -30.44
C ASP A 154 1.81 16.57 -29.88
N LEU A 155 1.15 16.61 -28.70
CA LEU A 155 0.62 15.41 -28.05
C LEU A 155 -0.65 14.91 -28.75
N PRO A 156 -0.76 13.58 -29.00
CA PRO A 156 -2.00 12.97 -29.41
C PRO A 156 -2.99 12.99 -28.23
N VAL A 157 -4.22 13.42 -28.50
CA VAL A 157 -5.23 13.58 -27.46
C VAL A 157 -6.45 12.70 -27.73
N ALA A 158 -7.09 12.33 -26.63
CA ALA A 158 -8.35 11.61 -26.62
C ALA A 158 -9.23 12.10 -25.46
N LEU A 159 -10.51 11.81 -25.53
CA LEU A 159 -11.40 11.99 -24.39
C LEU A 159 -11.07 10.95 -23.31
N VAL A 160 -11.20 11.36 -22.04
CA VAL A 160 -11.09 10.44 -20.91
C VAL A 160 -12.09 9.30 -21.05
N SER A 161 -11.71 8.09 -20.65
CA SER A 161 -12.61 6.92 -20.73
C SER A 161 -13.85 7.08 -19.84
N GLY A 162 -14.99 6.53 -20.29
CA GLY A 162 -16.24 6.53 -19.52
C GLY A 162 -16.99 7.86 -19.55
N TRP A 163 -16.72 8.72 -20.53
CA TRP A 163 -17.55 9.90 -20.78
C TRP A 163 -18.88 9.51 -21.46
N GLU A 164 -19.91 10.31 -21.22
CA GLU A 164 -21.25 10.14 -21.79
C GLU A 164 -21.90 11.50 -22.02
N ILE A 165 -22.57 11.66 -23.15
CA ILE A 165 -23.45 12.83 -23.41
C ILE A 165 -24.90 12.41 -23.20
N LYS A 166 -25.58 13.07 -22.23
CA LYS A 166 -26.99 12.87 -21.96
C LYS A 166 -27.64 14.19 -21.60
N SER A 167 -28.79 14.47 -22.22
CA SER A 167 -29.58 15.70 -21.97
C SER A 167 -28.73 16.99 -22.07
N GLU A 168 -27.99 17.14 -23.15
CA GLU A 168 -27.10 18.29 -23.44
C GLU A 168 -25.98 18.51 -22.40
N ARG A 169 -25.63 17.48 -21.63
CA ARG A 169 -24.50 17.51 -20.71
C ARG A 169 -23.56 16.36 -20.99
N LEU A 170 -22.27 16.67 -21.05
CA LEU A 170 -21.20 15.68 -21.04
C LEU A 170 -20.82 15.38 -19.60
N LYS A 171 -20.96 14.12 -19.23
CA LYS A 171 -20.60 13.58 -17.93
C LYS A 171 -19.33 12.77 -18.05
N TYR A 172 -18.40 12.90 -17.13
CA TYR A 172 -17.20 12.08 -17.04
C TYR A 172 -16.68 12.01 -15.61
N MET A 173 -15.80 11.04 -15.32
CA MET A 173 -15.10 10.95 -14.05
C MET A 173 -13.80 11.74 -14.13
N ARG A 174 -13.70 12.79 -13.33
CA ARG A 174 -12.47 13.54 -13.15
C ARG A 174 -11.65 12.93 -12.03
N ARG A 175 -10.38 12.64 -12.30
CA ARG A 175 -9.40 12.13 -11.34
C ARG A 175 -8.38 13.21 -11.05
N ARG A 176 -8.47 13.82 -9.87
CA ARG A 176 -7.54 14.86 -9.45
C ARG A 176 -6.55 14.31 -8.42
N ARG A 177 -5.27 14.51 -8.66
CA ARG A 177 -4.25 14.27 -7.63
C ARG A 177 -4.27 15.42 -6.64
N LEU A 178 -4.41 15.10 -5.37
CA LEU A 178 -4.25 16.06 -4.29
C LEU A 178 -2.76 16.09 -3.93
N VAL A 179 -2.07 17.14 -4.35
CA VAL A 179 -0.73 17.47 -3.86
C VAL A 179 -0.94 18.30 -2.60
N ASP A 180 -0.70 17.70 -1.44
CA ASP A 180 -0.70 18.46 -0.19
C ASP A 180 0.59 19.30 -0.15
N LYS A 181 0.47 20.61 -0.26
CA LYS A 181 1.60 21.55 -0.20
C LYS A 181 2.29 21.58 1.16
N SER A 182 1.62 21.08 2.22
CA SER A 182 2.16 21.03 3.58
C SER A 182 3.06 19.81 3.83
N ASP A 183 2.87 18.74 3.06
CA ASP A 183 3.65 17.50 3.16
C ASP A 183 4.26 17.24 1.77
N SER A 184 5.56 17.46 1.60
CA SER A 184 6.31 17.28 0.35
C SER A 184 6.28 15.84 -0.22
N LYS A 185 5.33 15.01 0.23
CA LYS A 185 5.14 13.62 -0.17
C LYS A 185 3.97 13.52 -1.14
N ILE A 186 4.28 13.29 -2.42
CA ILE A 186 3.26 12.86 -3.37
C ILE A 186 2.84 11.45 -2.97
N SER A 187 1.64 11.30 -2.44
CA SER A 187 1.02 10.00 -2.21
C SER A 187 0.17 9.63 -3.41
N LEU A 188 0.42 8.46 -4.00
CA LEU A 188 -0.46 7.89 -5.04
C LEU A 188 -1.87 7.59 -4.51
N ASP A 189 -1.98 7.43 -3.19
CA ASP A 189 -3.23 7.05 -2.51
C ASP A 189 -4.19 8.22 -2.32
N ARG A 190 -3.74 9.45 -2.59
CA ARG A 190 -4.59 10.66 -2.50
C ARG A 190 -5.10 11.07 -3.87
N MET A 191 -5.89 10.21 -4.51
CA MET A 191 -6.66 10.54 -5.70
C MET A 191 -8.05 10.98 -5.27
N GLN A 192 -8.47 12.17 -5.68
CA GLN A 192 -9.85 12.60 -5.56
C GLN A 192 -10.55 12.30 -6.89
N GLU A 193 -11.55 11.43 -6.83
CA GLU A 193 -12.42 11.14 -7.95
C GLU A 193 -13.75 11.87 -7.76
N SER A 194 -14.24 12.51 -8.83
CA SER A 194 -15.51 13.22 -8.80
C SER A 194 -16.17 13.16 -10.17
N ILE A 195 -17.50 13.08 -10.20
CA ILE A 195 -18.26 13.16 -11.44
C ILE A 195 -18.38 14.63 -11.82
N PHE A 196 -17.92 14.94 -13.03
CA PHE A 196 -18.02 16.27 -13.61
C PHE A 196 -19.05 16.31 -14.72
N TYR A 197 -19.75 17.44 -14.80
CA TYR A 197 -20.71 17.73 -15.85
C TYR A 197 -20.30 19.01 -16.56
N LEU A 198 -20.20 18.93 -17.88
CA LEU A 198 -19.97 20.09 -18.76
C LEU A 198 -21.15 20.25 -19.71
N SER A 199 -21.41 21.46 -20.15
CA SER A 199 -22.40 21.70 -21.23
C SER A 199 -21.91 21.04 -22.52
N ALA A 200 -22.75 20.23 -23.16
CA ALA A 200 -22.49 19.61 -24.46
C ALA A 200 -23.07 20.45 -25.60
N GLY A 201 -22.77 21.77 -25.59
CA GLY A 201 -23.12 22.67 -26.68
C GLY A 201 -22.40 22.31 -27.98
N GLU A 202 -22.69 23.06 -29.05
CA GLU A 202 -22.22 22.79 -30.40
C GLU A 202 -20.71 22.60 -30.52
N ILE A 203 -19.92 23.43 -29.82
CA ILE A 203 -18.45 23.32 -29.79
C ILE A 203 -18.00 21.98 -29.21
N MET A 204 -18.62 21.54 -28.10
CA MET A 204 -18.29 20.27 -27.47
C MET A 204 -18.67 19.07 -28.33
N GLN A 205 -19.84 19.12 -28.97
CA GLN A 205 -20.28 18.06 -29.89
C GLN A 205 -19.36 17.99 -31.13
N CYS A 206 -18.93 19.13 -31.64
CA CYS A 206 -17.97 19.20 -32.74
C CYS A 206 -16.61 18.60 -32.34
N LEU A 207 -16.10 18.92 -31.14
CA LEU A 207 -14.87 18.37 -30.62
C LEU A 207 -14.94 16.84 -30.48
N VAL A 208 -16.02 16.32 -29.91
CA VAL A 208 -16.24 14.88 -29.77
C VAL A 208 -16.24 14.20 -31.13
N ALA A 209 -16.99 14.73 -32.10
CA ALA A 209 -17.06 14.18 -33.43
C ALA A 209 -15.70 14.16 -34.16
N ILE A 210 -14.86 15.19 -33.97
CA ILE A 210 -13.51 15.21 -34.56
C ILE A 210 -12.63 14.13 -33.93
N ILE A 211 -12.61 14.03 -32.61
CA ILE A 211 -11.77 13.04 -31.88
C ILE A 211 -12.19 11.61 -32.25
N GLU A 212 -13.50 11.34 -32.32
CA GLU A 212 -14.01 10.02 -32.71
C GLU A 212 -13.69 9.67 -34.16
N SER A 213 -13.73 10.66 -35.07
CA SER A 213 -13.39 10.44 -36.46
C SER A 213 -11.90 10.25 -36.73
N LYS A 214 -11.03 10.79 -35.87
CA LYS A 214 -9.58 10.71 -36.02
C LYS A 214 -8.92 10.35 -34.69
N PRO A 215 -8.93 9.06 -34.27
CA PRO A 215 -8.24 8.62 -33.07
C PRO A 215 -6.75 8.96 -33.08
N GLY A 216 -6.23 9.50 -32.00
CA GLY A 216 -4.84 9.91 -31.89
C GLY A 216 -4.50 11.24 -32.57
N ILE A 217 -5.51 12.07 -32.87
CA ILE A 217 -5.30 13.43 -33.41
C ILE A 217 -4.41 14.24 -32.45
N ARG A 218 -3.43 14.95 -33.00
CA ARG A 218 -2.59 15.86 -32.21
C ARG A 218 -3.36 17.11 -31.81
N LEU A 219 -3.05 17.66 -30.63
CA LEU A 219 -3.79 18.82 -30.10
C LEU A 219 -3.80 20.00 -31.08
N LYS A 220 -2.67 20.30 -31.78
CA LYS A 220 -2.58 21.34 -32.79
C LYS A 220 -3.48 21.09 -34.03
N GLU A 221 -3.61 19.81 -34.43
CA GLU A 221 -4.50 19.43 -35.55
C GLU A 221 -5.97 19.52 -35.12
N LEU A 222 -6.27 19.16 -33.87
CA LEU A 222 -7.60 19.32 -33.28
C LEU A 222 -7.99 20.80 -33.19
N GLU A 223 -7.05 21.67 -32.78
CA GLU A 223 -7.25 23.12 -32.74
C GLU A 223 -7.57 23.67 -34.12
N SER A 224 -6.81 23.29 -35.14
CA SER A 224 -7.05 23.71 -36.54
C SER A 224 -8.38 23.19 -37.09
N ALA A 225 -8.71 21.92 -36.87
CA ALA A 225 -9.95 21.31 -37.31
C ALA A 225 -11.20 21.92 -36.65
N LEU A 226 -11.11 22.31 -35.39
CA LEU A 226 -12.15 23.06 -34.70
C LEU A 226 -12.28 24.49 -35.30
N GLY A 227 -11.15 25.16 -35.55
CA GLY A 227 -11.11 26.47 -36.15
C GLY A 227 -11.82 26.51 -37.51
N GLU A 228 -11.53 25.56 -38.39
CA GLU A 228 -12.17 25.43 -39.70
C GLU A 228 -13.69 25.21 -39.58
N ARG A 229 -14.15 24.37 -38.65
CA ARG A 229 -15.59 24.09 -38.48
C ARG A 229 -16.36 25.23 -37.80
N LEU A 230 -15.70 26.01 -36.96
CA LEU A 230 -16.30 27.05 -36.13
C LEU A 230 -15.91 28.48 -36.57
N ALA A 231 -15.31 28.63 -37.74
CA ALA A 231 -14.75 29.90 -38.25
C ALA A 231 -15.70 31.11 -38.20
N LEU A 232 -17.02 30.88 -38.21
CA LEU A 232 -18.05 31.92 -38.09
C LEU A 232 -18.50 32.19 -36.64
N GLN A 233 -18.06 31.36 -35.65
CA GLN A 233 -18.61 31.39 -34.30
C GLN A 233 -17.56 31.63 -33.22
N ALA A 234 -16.28 31.33 -33.44
CA ALA A 234 -15.21 31.45 -32.50
C ALA A 234 -13.91 31.91 -33.15
N THR A 235 -13.10 32.64 -32.38
CA THR A 235 -11.74 33.00 -32.81
C THR A 235 -10.74 31.90 -32.43
N ASP A 236 -9.58 31.82 -33.09
CA ASP A 236 -8.50 30.88 -32.73
C ASP A 236 -8.10 30.99 -31.26
N LYS A 237 -8.13 32.21 -30.72
CA LYS A 237 -7.82 32.45 -29.29
C LYS A 237 -8.88 31.83 -28.38
N ASP A 238 -10.15 31.83 -28.75
CA ASP A 238 -11.22 31.22 -27.96
C ASP A 238 -11.12 29.71 -27.99
N ILE A 239 -10.77 29.12 -29.12
CA ILE A 239 -10.56 27.69 -29.31
C ILE A 239 -9.37 27.21 -28.48
N SER A 240 -8.24 27.88 -28.55
CA SER A 240 -7.05 27.57 -27.78
C SER A 240 -7.33 27.63 -26.28
N ARG A 241 -8.08 28.65 -25.81
CA ARG A 241 -8.50 28.78 -24.42
C ARG A 241 -9.45 27.67 -24.00
N PHE A 242 -10.37 27.28 -24.85
CA PHE A 242 -11.30 26.18 -24.62
C PHE A 242 -10.54 24.86 -24.46
N LEU A 243 -9.66 24.49 -25.38
CA LEU A 243 -8.85 23.29 -25.33
C LEU A 243 -7.96 23.26 -24.08
N SER A 244 -7.30 24.36 -23.75
CA SER A 244 -6.50 24.48 -22.50
C SER A 244 -7.35 24.29 -21.25
N THR A 245 -8.63 24.70 -21.30
CA THR A 245 -9.54 24.46 -20.18
C THR A 245 -9.91 23.00 -20.05
N LEU A 246 -10.16 22.30 -21.17
CA LEU A 246 -10.48 20.87 -21.17
C LEU A 246 -9.30 20.02 -20.71
N LEU A 247 -8.06 20.39 -21.04
CA LEU A 247 -6.85 19.76 -20.49
C LEU A 247 -6.78 19.93 -18.98
N ARG A 248 -7.00 21.14 -18.45
CA ARG A 248 -7.01 21.40 -16.99
C ARG A 248 -8.14 20.71 -16.26
N LEU A 249 -9.23 20.41 -16.93
CA LEU A 249 -10.36 19.68 -16.37
C LEU A 249 -10.21 18.18 -16.52
N ASP A 250 -9.09 17.69 -17.05
CA ASP A 250 -8.78 16.27 -17.27
C ASP A 250 -9.81 15.56 -18.19
N LEU A 251 -10.54 16.31 -19.04
CA LEU A 251 -11.43 15.74 -20.06
C LEU A 251 -10.65 15.26 -21.28
N LEU A 252 -9.63 16.05 -21.68
CA LEU A 252 -8.67 15.64 -22.69
C LEU A 252 -7.46 14.99 -22.00
N THR A 253 -7.08 13.83 -22.48
CA THR A 253 -5.96 13.03 -21.99
C THR A 253 -5.05 12.64 -23.15
N THR A 254 -3.83 12.17 -22.85
CA THR A 254 -2.92 11.58 -23.84
C THR A 254 -2.68 10.10 -23.51
N PRO A 255 -3.49 9.19 -24.06
CA PRO A 255 -3.39 7.75 -23.76
C PRO A 255 -2.03 7.14 -24.11
N GLN A 256 -1.35 7.67 -25.13
CA GLN A 256 -0.03 7.20 -25.54
C GLN A 256 1.01 7.35 -24.42
N LEU A 257 0.90 8.38 -23.58
CA LEU A 257 1.75 8.59 -22.41
C LEU A 257 1.12 8.06 -21.10
N SER A 258 0.14 7.16 -21.22
CA SER A 258 -0.40 6.47 -20.04
C SER A 258 0.63 5.48 -19.48
N VAL A 259 0.62 5.32 -18.16
CA VAL A 259 1.58 4.46 -17.46
C VAL A 259 0.88 3.18 -17.03
N ASP A 260 1.30 2.06 -17.58
CA ASP A 260 0.95 0.75 -17.05
C ASP A 260 1.92 0.40 -15.90
N ILE A 261 1.44 0.56 -14.67
CA ILE A 261 2.21 0.27 -13.46
C ILE A 261 2.51 -1.22 -13.26
N HIS A 262 1.79 -2.11 -13.97
CA HIS A 262 1.96 -3.54 -13.93
C HIS A 262 2.91 -4.08 -15.01
N ALA A 263 3.39 -3.21 -15.89
CA ALA A 263 4.40 -3.58 -16.86
C ALA A 263 5.73 -3.95 -16.16
N ASP A 264 6.50 -4.84 -16.77
CA ASP A 264 7.83 -5.24 -16.24
C ASP A 264 8.78 -4.06 -16.15
N ASP A 265 8.78 -3.19 -17.15
CA ASP A 265 9.53 -1.93 -17.17
C ASP A 265 8.62 -0.74 -17.56
N PRO A 266 7.84 -0.18 -16.61
CA PRO A 266 6.96 0.94 -16.91
C PRO A 266 7.70 2.19 -17.42
N VAL A 267 8.92 2.41 -16.94
CA VAL A 267 9.76 3.56 -17.36
C VAL A 267 10.26 3.35 -18.78
N GLY A 268 10.72 2.13 -19.12
CA GLY A 268 11.14 1.78 -20.47
C GLY A 268 10.00 1.97 -21.48
N LYS A 269 8.81 1.44 -21.18
CA LYS A 269 7.63 1.66 -22.04
C LYS A 269 7.26 3.14 -22.21
N TYR A 270 7.39 3.92 -21.17
CA TYR A 270 7.13 5.37 -21.25
C TYR A 270 8.16 6.08 -22.14
N ILE A 271 9.44 5.68 -22.07
CA ILE A 271 10.50 6.17 -22.93
C ILE A 271 10.21 5.83 -24.41
N GLU A 272 9.81 4.60 -24.69
CA GLU A 272 9.39 4.17 -26.03
C GLU A 272 8.22 5.02 -26.55
N SER A 273 7.20 5.22 -25.73
CA SER A 273 6.04 6.06 -26.07
C SER A 273 6.42 7.52 -26.35
N LEU A 274 7.41 8.08 -25.63
CA LEU A 274 7.95 9.41 -25.94
C LEU A 274 8.63 9.43 -27.32
N SER A 275 9.48 8.44 -27.60
CA SER A 275 10.17 8.34 -28.89
C SER A 275 9.20 8.18 -30.08
N GLU A 276 8.10 7.44 -29.88
CA GLU A 276 7.05 7.25 -30.89
C GLU A 276 6.29 8.54 -31.26
N LEU A 277 6.38 9.60 -30.43
CA LEU A 277 5.80 10.90 -30.78
C LEU A 277 6.48 11.52 -32.02
N GLY A 278 7.75 11.14 -32.32
CA GLY A 278 8.49 11.61 -33.49
C GLY A 278 8.75 13.12 -33.49
N CYS A 279 8.87 13.72 -32.30
CA CYS A 279 9.17 15.14 -32.11
C CYS A 279 10.56 15.27 -31.47
N GLN A 280 11.35 16.25 -31.91
CA GLN A 280 12.70 16.45 -31.41
C GLN A 280 12.76 16.59 -29.88
N TRP A 281 11.88 17.41 -29.29
CA TRP A 281 11.83 17.59 -27.83
C TRP A 281 11.51 16.29 -27.08
N ALA A 282 10.67 15.43 -27.67
CA ALA A 282 10.28 14.16 -27.06
C ALA A 282 11.44 13.15 -27.09
N GLU A 283 12.21 13.11 -28.16
CA GLU A 283 13.42 12.32 -28.27
C GLU A 283 14.48 12.77 -27.25
N GLU A 284 14.69 14.09 -27.13
CA GLU A 284 15.60 14.67 -26.13
C GLU A 284 15.19 14.30 -24.69
N LEU A 285 13.90 14.37 -24.39
CA LEU A 285 13.34 13.97 -23.09
C LEU A 285 13.48 12.46 -22.86
N ALA A 286 13.23 11.63 -23.89
CA ALA A 286 13.39 10.19 -23.84
C ALA A 286 14.85 9.80 -23.53
N VAL A 287 15.82 10.45 -24.12
CA VAL A 287 17.26 10.25 -23.85
C VAL A 287 17.58 10.60 -22.40
N GLN A 288 17.14 11.77 -21.91
CA GLN A 288 17.39 12.18 -20.51
C GLN A 288 16.75 11.21 -19.52
N LEU A 289 15.50 10.78 -19.77
CA LEU A 289 14.81 9.82 -18.90
C LEU A 289 15.47 8.44 -18.96
N SER A 290 16.00 8.03 -20.12
CA SER A 290 16.77 6.79 -20.26
C SER A 290 18.05 6.81 -19.42
N GLU A 291 18.81 7.90 -19.45
CA GLU A 291 19.98 8.06 -18.59
C GLU A 291 19.62 7.96 -17.10
N ILE A 292 18.53 8.63 -16.69
CA ILE A 292 18.00 8.56 -15.32
C ILE A 292 17.61 7.12 -14.94
N ASN A 293 16.95 6.39 -15.85
CA ASN A 293 16.54 5.01 -15.62
C ASN A 293 17.74 4.06 -15.49
N VAL A 294 18.76 4.22 -16.34
CA VAL A 294 20.01 3.45 -16.26
C VAL A 294 20.72 3.72 -14.94
N LEU A 295 20.82 4.99 -14.55
CA LEU A 295 21.43 5.39 -13.28
C LEU A 295 20.63 4.81 -12.08
N ALA A 296 19.30 4.85 -12.13
CA ALA A 296 18.45 4.24 -11.11
C ALA A 296 18.69 2.73 -10.97
N LYS A 297 18.70 1.99 -12.09
CA LYS A 297 18.94 0.54 -12.11
C LYS A 297 20.34 0.17 -11.61
N SER A 298 21.34 1.03 -11.84
CA SER A 298 22.72 0.79 -11.39
C SER A 298 22.89 0.78 -9.87
N THR A 299 21.93 1.34 -9.11
CA THR A 299 22.01 1.38 -7.64
C THR A 299 21.85 0.02 -6.97
N ALA A 300 21.31 -1.00 -7.66
CA ALA A 300 21.00 -2.31 -7.11
C ALA A 300 22.20 -2.97 -6.39
N ASN A 301 23.39 -2.89 -6.99
CA ASN A 301 24.59 -3.57 -6.51
C ASN A 301 25.64 -2.62 -5.91
N GLN A 302 25.26 -1.37 -5.65
CA GLN A 302 26.19 -0.37 -5.12
C GLN A 302 26.34 -0.49 -3.60
N ARG A 303 27.57 -0.18 -3.12
CA ARG A 303 27.82 0.01 -1.67
C ARG A 303 27.03 1.21 -1.14
N PRO A 304 26.65 1.25 0.15
CA PRO A 304 25.81 2.31 0.72
C PRO A 304 26.29 3.74 0.41
N SER A 305 27.60 4.00 0.46
CA SER A 305 28.17 5.33 0.16
C SER A 305 28.00 5.72 -1.31
N ALA A 306 28.26 4.80 -2.24
CA ALA A 306 28.07 5.02 -3.67
C ALA A 306 26.57 5.19 -4.00
N ARG A 307 25.70 4.35 -3.41
CA ARG A 307 24.24 4.44 -3.54
C ARG A 307 23.72 5.82 -3.12
N ARG A 308 24.25 6.38 -2.02
CA ARG A 308 23.90 7.74 -1.58
C ARG A 308 24.31 8.81 -2.61
N ALA A 309 25.53 8.73 -3.14
CA ALA A 309 25.99 9.65 -4.18
C ALA A 309 25.11 9.59 -5.43
N THR A 310 24.78 8.38 -5.87
CA THR A 310 23.87 8.15 -7.01
C THR A 310 22.47 8.72 -6.76
N LEU A 311 21.92 8.61 -5.54
CA LEU A 311 20.62 9.22 -5.22
C LEU A 311 20.65 10.76 -5.32
N ILE A 312 21.74 11.40 -4.88
CA ILE A 312 21.90 12.84 -5.02
C ILE A 312 21.99 13.22 -6.51
N GLU A 313 22.74 12.46 -7.29
CA GLU A 313 22.83 12.68 -8.74
C GLU A 313 21.47 12.51 -9.43
N LEU A 314 20.74 11.45 -9.11
CA LEU A 314 19.36 11.21 -9.61
C LEU A 314 18.44 12.38 -9.26
N GLN A 315 18.51 12.87 -8.02
CA GLN A 315 17.71 14.02 -7.61
C GLN A 315 18.05 15.26 -8.45
N CYS A 316 19.32 15.55 -8.66
CA CYS A 316 19.77 16.67 -9.48
C CYS A 316 19.32 16.54 -10.95
N LYS A 317 19.44 15.34 -11.55
CA LYS A 317 19.00 15.08 -12.92
C LYS A 317 17.48 15.23 -13.06
N LEU A 318 16.70 14.71 -12.11
CA LEU A 318 15.23 14.83 -12.10
C LEU A 318 14.79 16.30 -11.95
N VAL A 319 15.41 17.07 -11.05
CA VAL A 319 15.11 18.51 -10.91
C VAL A 319 15.34 19.23 -12.25
N ARG A 320 16.48 19.03 -12.89
CA ARG A 320 16.79 19.63 -14.19
C ARG A 320 15.81 19.21 -15.28
N LEU A 321 15.39 17.95 -15.28
CA LEU A 321 14.40 17.45 -16.24
C LEU A 321 13.05 18.18 -16.04
N PHE A 322 12.60 18.34 -14.80
CA PHE A 322 11.35 19.05 -14.52
C PHE A 322 11.45 20.54 -14.84
N GLU A 323 12.58 21.18 -14.53
CA GLU A 323 12.84 22.58 -14.93
C GLU A 323 12.77 22.75 -16.46
N ALA A 324 13.38 21.82 -17.22
CA ALA A 324 13.38 21.85 -18.68
C ALA A 324 11.97 21.72 -19.30
N ILE A 325 11.04 21.04 -18.61
CA ILE A 325 9.65 20.92 -19.05
C ILE A 325 8.71 21.96 -18.42
N GLY A 326 9.27 23.00 -17.78
CA GLY A 326 8.51 24.18 -17.32
C GLY A 326 7.98 24.09 -15.89
N GLU A 327 8.47 23.18 -15.06
CA GLU A 327 8.11 23.08 -13.64
C GLU A 327 9.21 23.64 -12.75
N GLU A 328 9.13 24.91 -12.38
CA GLU A 328 10.16 25.61 -11.60
C GLU A 328 10.24 25.17 -10.13
N GLU A 329 9.11 24.78 -9.52
CA GLU A 329 9.03 24.29 -8.14
C GLU A 329 8.76 22.79 -8.10
N SER A 330 9.70 21.97 -8.58
CA SER A 330 9.50 20.53 -8.59
C SER A 330 9.59 19.93 -7.19
N VAL A 331 8.46 19.54 -6.62
CA VAL A 331 8.42 18.70 -5.42
C VAL A 331 8.59 17.23 -5.84
N LEU A 332 9.78 16.69 -5.71
CA LEU A 332 10.04 15.29 -5.98
C LEU A 332 9.45 14.41 -4.86
N PRO A 333 9.01 13.17 -5.17
CA PRO A 333 8.56 12.24 -4.14
C PRO A 333 9.70 11.93 -3.17
N GLY A 334 9.35 11.72 -1.89
CA GLY A 334 10.34 11.40 -0.85
C GLY A 334 11.17 10.14 -1.14
N ASN A 335 10.60 9.18 -1.86
CA ASN A 335 11.28 7.98 -2.33
C ASN A 335 11.39 8.04 -3.86
N LEU A 336 12.59 8.25 -4.37
CA LEU A 336 12.86 8.27 -5.82
C LEU A 336 12.94 6.87 -6.42
N LEU A 337 13.32 5.88 -5.61
CA LEU A 337 13.57 4.51 -6.02
C LEU A 337 12.77 3.53 -5.18
N TYR A 338 12.36 2.44 -5.80
CA TYR A 338 11.86 1.23 -5.16
C TYR A 338 12.83 0.08 -5.41
N GLU A 339 13.12 -0.69 -4.37
CA GLU A 339 13.96 -1.88 -4.45
C GLU A 339 13.15 -3.09 -4.02
N ASP A 340 13.10 -4.08 -4.89
CA ASP A 340 12.60 -5.41 -4.58
C ASP A 340 13.79 -6.36 -4.58
N SER A 341 13.86 -7.25 -3.58
CA SER A 341 14.99 -8.16 -3.40
C SER A 341 14.52 -9.60 -3.28
N ALA A 342 15.23 -10.51 -3.92
CA ALA A 342 14.99 -11.94 -3.84
C ALA A 342 16.26 -12.69 -3.43
N ASN A 343 16.08 -13.82 -2.74
CA ASN A 343 17.14 -14.78 -2.50
C ASN A 343 16.86 -16.06 -3.29
N SER A 344 17.55 -16.23 -4.40
CA SER A 344 17.38 -17.37 -5.32
C SER A 344 18.17 -18.61 -4.94
N GLU A 345 19.17 -18.49 -4.05
CA GLU A 345 20.03 -19.60 -3.65
C GLU A 345 19.59 -20.28 -2.34
N LEU A 346 18.52 -19.76 -1.74
CA LEU A 346 17.95 -20.32 -0.53
C LEU A 346 16.88 -21.37 -0.91
N ASP A 347 17.18 -22.65 -0.70
CA ASP A 347 16.20 -23.73 -0.86
C ASP A 347 15.29 -23.78 0.37
N ILE A 348 14.05 -23.34 0.20
CA ILE A 348 13.03 -23.35 1.23
C ILE A 348 12.11 -24.55 0.98
N VAL A 349 12.06 -25.47 1.94
CA VAL A 349 11.19 -26.64 1.88
C VAL A 349 10.21 -26.60 3.04
N ALA A 350 8.92 -26.66 2.73
CA ALA A 350 7.86 -26.82 3.72
C ALA A 350 7.43 -28.29 3.79
N SER A 351 7.19 -28.81 4.99
CA SER A 351 6.70 -30.18 5.16
C SER A 351 5.26 -30.31 4.67
N GLU A 352 5.05 -31.01 3.58
CA GLU A 352 3.71 -31.22 3.01
C GLU A 352 2.79 -31.92 4.02
N ALA A 353 3.29 -32.94 4.73
CA ALA A 353 2.53 -33.66 5.73
C ALA A 353 2.10 -32.78 6.91
N LEU A 354 3.04 -32.02 7.51
CA LEU A 354 2.73 -31.17 8.65
C LEU A 354 1.80 -30.00 8.28
N TRP A 355 1.90 -29.47 7.05
CA TRP A 355 1.00 -28.43 6.57
C TRP A 355 -0.41 -28.95 6.32
N ASN A 356 -0.54 -30.14 5.72
CA ASN A 356 -1.85 -30.72 5.40
C ASN A 356 -2.54 -31.30 6.63
N ASP A 357 -1.81 -32.00 7.50
CA ASP A 357 -2.40 -32.76 8.62
C ASP A 357 -2.76 -31.89 9.82
N SER A 358 -2.10 -30.73 10.00
CA SER A 358 -2.37 -29.87 11.16
C SER A 358 -2.72 -28.44 10.78
N LEU A 359 -1.88 -27.78 10.00
CA LEU A 359 -2.04 -26.34 9.76
C LEU A 359 -3.20 -26.01 8.82
N ALA A 360 -3.41 -26.80 7.76
CA ALA A 360 -4.49 -26.56 6.81
C ALA A 360 -5.86 -26.66 7.48
N GLU A 361 -6.05 -27.63 8.37
CA GLU A 361 -7.28 -27.81 9.12
C GLU A 361 -7.52 -26.63 10.09
N ASP A 362 -6.51 -26.20 10.83
CA ASP A 362 -6.60 -25.06 11.74
C ASP A 362 -6.89 -23.76 10.98
N LEU A 363 -6.25 -23.53 9.82
CA LEU A 363 -6.53 -22.38 8.97
C LEU A 363 -7.94 -22.43 8.39
N ALA A 364 -8.45 -23.62 8.05
CA ALA A 364 -9.83 -23.80 7.59
C ALA A 364 -10.85 -23.48 8.69
N ARG A 365 -10.63 -23.98 9.91
CA ARG A 365 -11.47 -23.65 11.09
C ARG A 365 -11.45 -22.15 11.34
N PHE A 366 -10.26 -21.54 11.38
CA PHE A 366 -10.12 -20.10 11.57
C PHE A 366 -10.78 -19.30 10.44
N SER A 367 -10.69 -19.78 9.21
CA SER A 367 -11.33 -19.14 8.04
C SER A 367 -12.84 -19.02 8.20
N SER A 368 -13.49 -19.94 8.93
CA SER A 368 -14.94 -19.93 9.13
C SER A 368 -15.44 -18.72 9.93
N ILE A 369 -14.59 -18.11 10.74
CA ILE A 369 -14.93 -16.95 11.59
C ILE A 369 -14.27 -15.64 11.10
N LEU A 370 -13.48 -15.66 10.03
CA LEU A 370 -12.73 -14.48 9.59
C LEU A 370 -13.60 -13.29 9.18
N ASP A 371 -14.81 -13.54 8.75
CA ASP A 371 -15.78 -12.50 8.37
C ASP A 371 -16.14 -11.58 9.56
N VAL A 372 -15.96 -12.05 10.80
CA VAL A 372 -16.08 -11.20 12.00
C VAL A 372 -15.09 -10.04 12.00
N PHE A 373 -13.88 -10.28 11.44
CA PHE A 373 -12.77 -9.33 11.39
C PHE A 373 -12.69 -8.56 10.07
N ASP A 374 -13.49 -8.92 9.06
CA ASP A 374 -13.46 -8.24 7.76
C ASP A 374 -14.06 -6.83 7.88
N ILE A 375 -13.19 -5.82 7.81
CA ILE A 375 -13.57 -4.40 7.87
C ILE A 375 -14.31 -3.92 6.61
N LEU A 376 -14.18 -4.64 5.49
CA LEU A 376 -14.81 -4.31 4.22
C LEU A 376 -16.18 -4.98 4.06
N LEU A 377 -16.46 -6.04 4.80
CA LEU A 377 -17.72 -6.75 4.70
C LEU A 377 -18.95 -5.86 5.02
N PRO A 378 -18.96 -5.06 6.09
CA PRO A 378 -20.05 -4.13 6.35
C PRO A 378 -20.26 -3.10 5.23
N GLN A 379 -19.17 -2.61 4.61
CA GLN A 379 -19.25 -1.68 3.49
C GLN A 379 -19.91 -2.32 2.27
N ARG A 380 -19.55 -3.57 1.95
CA ARG A 380 -20.16 -4.34 0.85
C ARG A 380 -21.63 -4.59 1.10
N ILE A 381 -22.02 -4.90 2.36
CA ILE A 381 -23.41 -5.08 2.75
C ILE A 381 -24.21 -3.78 2.61
N LEU A 382 -23.64 -2.65 3.05
CA LEU A 382 -24.27 -1.33 2.90
C LEU A 382 -24.45 -0.96 1.42
N LEU A 383 -23.43 -1.21 0.57
CA LEU A 383 -23.54 -0.97 -0.87
C LEU A 383 -24.65 -1.84 -1.49
N LYS A 384 -24.74 -3.13 -1.11
CA LYS A 384 -25.81 -4.03 -1.52
C LYS A 384 -27.17 -3.49 -1.08
N GLY A 385 -27.30 -3.08 0.18
CA GLY A 385 -28.54 -2.52 0.72
C GLY A 385 -28.97 -1.24 -0.01
N PHE A 386 -28.01 -0.35 -0.30
CA PHE A 386 -28.25 0.87 -1.06
C PHE A 386 -28.70 0.58 -2.51
N PHE A 387 -28.10 -0.46 -3.14
CA PHE A 387 -28.54 -0.93 -4.44
C PHE A 387 -29.99 -1.44 -4.40
N LEU A 388 -30.30 -2.32 -3.46
CA LEU A 388 -31.64 -2.91 -3.31
C LEU A 388 -32.71 -1.87 -3.00
N ALA A 389 -32.37 -0.83 -2.22
CA ALA A 389 -33.30 0.26 -1.92
C ALA A 389 -33.67 1.09 -3.17
N ARG A 390 -32.76 1.21 -4.15
CA ARG A 390 -32.99 2.02 -5.37
C ARG A 390 -33.53 1.21 -6.54
N PHE A 391 -33.02 0.01 -6.74
CA PHE A 391 -33.28 -0.78 -7.95
C PHE A 391 -34.11 -2.04 -7.69
N LYS A 392 -34.37 -2.38 -6.44
CA LYS A 392 -35.05 -3.62 -6.00
C LYS A 392 -34.24 -4.90 -6.32
N PRO A 393 -34.65 -6.07 -5.84
CA PRO A 393 -34.13 -7.35 -6.29
C PRO A 393 -34.33 -7.47 -7.82
N ASP A 394 -33.33 -7.99 -8.52
CA ASP A 394 -33.31 -8.17 -9.98
C ASP A 394 -33.35 -6.86 -10.80
N GLY A 395 -33.20 -5.70 -10.15
CA GLY A 395 -33.07 -4.41 -10.82
C GLY A 395 -31.70 -4.21 -11.48
N GLU A 396 -31.64 -3.29 -12.42
CA GLU A 396 -30.44 -2.97 -13.19
C GLU A 396 -30.01 -1.53 -12.96
N CYS A 397 -28.69 -1.33 -12.76
CA CYS A 397 -28.08 -0.02 -12.62
C CYS A 397 -27.40 0.37 -13.95
N CYS A 398 -28.08 1.17 -14.77
CA CYS A 398 -27.53 1.64 -16.05
C CYS A 398 -26.46 2.73 -15.89
N ASP A 399 -26.44 3.48 -14.79
CA ASP A 399 -25.47 4.55 -14.51
C ASP A 399 -24.70 4.22 -13.21
N PHE A 400 -23.72 3.31 -13.36
CA PHE A 400 -22.93 2.85 -12.22
C PHE A 400 -22.11 3.96 -11.56
N LEU A 401 -21.54 4.87 -12.33
CA LEU A 401 -20.74 5.97 -11.77
C LEU A 401 -21.58 6.90 -10.91
N LYS A 402 -22.78 7.24 -11.40
CA LYS A 402 -23.73 8.04 -10.61
C LYS A 402 -24.16 7.30 -9.35
N PHE A 403 -24.45 6.02 -9.45
CA PHE A 403 -24.83 5.19 -8.31
C PHE A 403 -23.74 5.18 -7.22
N VAL A 404 -22.47 4.98 -7.61
CA VAL A 404 -21.33 5.00 -6.66
C VAL A 404 -21.15 6.39 -6.03
N SER A 405 -21.30 7.46 -6.84
CA SER A 405 -21.23 8.83 -6.31
C SER A 405 -22.34 9.13 -5.33
N ASP A 406 -23.58 8.72 -5.64
CA ASP A 406 -24.70 8.89 -4.74
C ASP A 406 -24.52 8.09 -3.45
N PHE A 407 -24.06 6.83 -3.55
CA PHE A 407 -23.73 6.00 -2.38
C PHE A 407 -22.68 6.67 -1.48
N HIS A 408 -21.65 7.26 -2.08
CA HIS A 408 -20.60 7.93 -1.34
C HIS A 408 -21.15 9.13 -0.55
N VAL A 409 -21.91 9.99 -1.20
CA VAL A 409 -22.45 11.21 -0.59
C VAL A 409 -23.57 10.92 0.41
N ASP A 410 -24.49 10.01 0.06
CA ASP A 410 -25.69 9.78 0.87
C ASP A 410 -25.45 8.90 2.09
N LEU A 411 -24.44 8.00 2.04
CA LEU A 411 -24.26 6.97 3.07
C LEU A 411 -22.82 6.73 3.49
N PHE A 412 -21.88 6.61 2.54
CA PHE A 412 -20.54 6.13 2.82
C PHE A 412 -19.70 7.12 3.62
N ASP A 413 -19.84 8.42 3.37
CA ASP A 413 -19.18 9.47 4.15
C ASP A 413 -19.56 9.42 5.63
N GLU A 414 -20.84 9.17 5.92
CA GLU A 414 -21.33 9.05 7.30
C GLU A 414 -20.87 7.74 7.95
N TYR A 415 -20.84 6.66 7.18
CA TYR A 415 -20.27 5.39 7.63
C TYR A 415 -18.81 5.52 8.01
N LEU A 416 -17.99 6.20 7.20
CA LEU A 416 -16.58 6.45 7.52
C LEU A 416 -16.41 7.30 8.79
N LYS A 417 -17.19 8.36 8.94
CA LYS A 417 -17.15 9.22 10.14
C LYS A 417 -17.52 8.45 11.40
N SER A 418 -18.53 7.59 11.32
CA SER A 418 -18.96 6.74 12.44
C SER A 418 -17.88 5.72 12.83
N ASN A 419 -17.21 5.11 11.86
CA ASN A 419 -16.12 4.17 12.12
C ASN A 419 -14.85 4.85 12.65
N MET A 420 -14.58 6.11 12.26
CA MET A 420 -13.47 6.89 12.81
C MET A 420 -13.74 7.33 14.28
N ARG A 421 -14.98 7.31 14.72
CA ARG A 421 -15.40 7.57 16.09
C ARG A 421 -16.09 6.32 16.64
N PRO A 422 -15.33 5.26 16.91
CA PRO A 422 -15.94 4.03 17.41
C PRO A 422 -16.75 4.34 18.66
N THR A 423 -17.94 3.75 18.72
CA THR A 423 -18.75 3.80 19.94
C THR A 423 -17.90 3.24 21.07
N PRO A 424 -17.74 3.98 22.20
CA PRO A 424 -17.02 3.43 23.33
C PRO A 424 -17.58 2.06 23.68
N PRO A 425 -16.74 1.10 24.05
CA PRO A 425 -17.23 -0.18 24.53
C PRO A 425 -18.17 0.07 25.71
N ALA A 426 -19.22 -0.76 25.83
CA ALA A 426 -20.10 -0.73 26.97
C ALA A 426 -19.29 -0.87 28.28
N SER A 427 -19.87 -0.53 29.43
CA SER A 427 -19.18 -0.59 30.73
C SER A 427 -18.61 -1.98 31.06
N ASP A 428 -19.15 -3.02 30.43
CA ASP A 428 -18.68 -4.41 30.49
C ASP A 428 -17.58 -4.72 29.46
N GLY A 429 -17.17 -3.75 28.63
CA GLY A 429 -16.18 -3.89 27.58
C GLY A 429 -16.66 -4.63 26.33
N MET A 430 -17.97 -4.83 26.18
CA MET A 430 -18.55 -5.41 24.97
C MET A 430 -18.55 -4.41 23.81
N PRO A 431 -18.40 -4.87 22.56
CA PRO A 431 -18.50 -3.99 21.39
C PRO A 431 -19.85 -3.29 21.36
N GLY A 432 -19.90 -2.00 21.06
CA GLY A 432 -21.14 -1.29 20.84
C GLY A 432 -21.82 -1.72 19.52
N PRO A 433 -23.17 -1.63 19.42
CA PRO A 433 -23.88 -1.97 18.21
C PRO A 433 -23.46 -1.05 17.05
N PRO A 434 -23.25 -1.59 15.84
CA PRO A 434 -22.93 -0.79 14.67
C PRO A 434 -24.15 0.02 14.20
N HIS A 435 -23.90 1.10 13.47
CA HIS A 435 -24.96 1.82 12.79
C HIS A 435 -25.48 0.97 11.60
N ASN A 436 -26.77 0.66 11.61
CA ASN A 436 -27.45 -0.11 10.57
C ASN A 436 -28.58 0.72 9.93
N TRP A 437 -28.21 1.78 9.16
CA TRP A 437 -29.17 2.75 8.58
C TRP A 437 -30.15 2.15 7.57
N LEU A 438 -29.78 1.02 6.95
CA LEU A 438 -30.58 0.35 5.94
C LEU A 438 -31.29 -0.90 6.47
N ASN A 439 -31.24 -1.14 7.79
CA ASN A 439 -31.82 -2.31 8.45
C ASN A 439 -31.41 -3.64 7.78
N MET A 440 -30.12 -3.76 7.43
CA MET A 440 -29.57 -4.96 6.81
C MET A 440 -29.36 -6.03 7.88
N PRO A 441 -30.05 -7.19 7.81
CA PRO A 441 -29.92 -8.25 8.82
C PRO A 441 -28.51 -8.82 8.90
N GLU A 442 -27.77 -8.78 7.80
CA GLU A 442 -26.38 -9.23 7.75
C GLU A 442 -25.45 -8.37 8.64
N ILE A 443 -25.72 -7.08 8.84
CA ILE A 443 -24.95 -6.24 9.76
C ILE A 443 -25.22 -6.63 11.21
N ASP A 444 -26.47 -6.91 11.56
CA ASP A 444 -26.84 -7.37 12.89
C ASP A 444 -26.27 -8.77 13.18
N ALA A 445 -26.23 -9.64 12.18
CA ALA A 445 -25.62 -10.96 12.25
C ALA A 445 -24.10 -10.88 12.54
N ILE A 446 -23.35 -10.02 11.84
CA ILE A 446 -21.93 -9.79 12.10
C ILE A 446 -21.73 -9.26 13.53
N TYR A 447 -22.59 -8.36 13.99
CA TYR A 447 -22.51 -7.85 15.34
C TYR A 447 -22.74 -8.94 16.39
N ALA A 448 -23.78 -9.77 16.21
CA ALA A 448 -24.05 -10.92 17.08
C ALA A 448 -22.87 -11.90 17.13
N ALA A 449 -22.25 -12.20 15.97
CA ALA A 449 -21.07 -13.04 15.91
C ALA A 449 -19.85 -12.41 16.64
N ARG A 450 -19.69 -11.09 16.61
CA ARG A 450 -18.65 -10.38 17.37
C ARG A 450 -18.88 -10.45 18.87
N VAL A 451 -20.10 -10.31 19.32
CA VAL A 451 -20.47 -10.46 20.74
C VAL A 451 -20.16 -11.88 21.21
N GLU A 452 -20.64 -12.90 20.49
CA GLU A 452 -20.39 -14.31 20.79
C GLU A 452 -18.89 -14.63 20.85
N LEU A 453 -18.13 -14.13 19.88
CA LEU A 453 -16.66 -14.29 19.88
C LEU A 453 -16.02 -13.73 21.15
N VAL A 454 -16.40 -12.51 21.56
CA VAL A 454 -15.84 -11.86 22.76
C VAL A 454 -16.22 -12.62 24.03
N GLU A 455 -17.48 -13.07 24.14
CA GLU A 455 -17.95 -13.84 25.31
C GLU A 455 -17.22 -15.17 25.43
N ARG A 456 -17.09 -15.92 24.35
CA ARG A 456 -16.34 -17.18 24.34
C ARG A 456 -14.85 -17.01 24.60
N MET A 457 -14.23 -15.98 24.03
CA MET A 457 -12.82 -15.66 24.32
C MET A 457 -12.63 -15.30 25.79
N ARG A 458 -13.56 -14.56 26.41
CA ARG A 458 -13.51 -14.26 27.85
C ARG A 458 -13.65 -15.52 28.71
N ALA A 459 -14.58 -16.40 28.34
CA ALA A 459 -14.73 -17.68 29.03
C ALA A 459 -13.45 -18.53 28.94
N ALA A 460 -12.90 -18.67 27.73
CA ALA A 460 -11.63 -19.38 27.53
C ALA A 460 -10.46 -18.75 28.30
N TYR A 461 -10.42 -17.42 28.40
CA TYR A 461 -9.39 -16.70 29.14
C TYR A 461 -9.55 -16.79 30.66
N ALA A 462 -10.77 -16.96 31.18
CA ALA A 462 -11.00 -17.09 32.62
C ALA A 462 -10.36 -18.36 33.19
N ASP A 463 -10.23 -19.42 32.40
CA ASP A 463 -9.62 -20.69 32.77
C ASP A 463 -8.13 -20.78 32.34
N TYR A 464 -7.57 -19.67 31.80
CA TYR A 464 -6.20 -19.65 31.28
C TYR A 464 -5.16 -19.56 32.37
N ASP A 465 -4.29 -20.54 32.43
CA ASP A 465 -3.21 -20.70 33.47
C ASP A 465 -1.83 -20.18 33.03
N GLY A 466 -1.76 -19.50 31.85
CA GLY A 466 -0.51 -19.00 31.28
C GLY A 466 0.17 -19.95 30.28
N GLY A 467 -0.42 -21.11 30.01
CA GLY A 467 0.06 -22.09 29.03
C GLY A 467 -0.44 -21.87 27.61
N VAL A 468 -0.95 -22.92 26.98
CA VAL A 468 -1.56 -22.90 25.65
C VAL A 468 -3.08 -22.86 25.80
N MET A 469 -3.73 -21.87 25.21
CA MET A 469 -5.19 -21.81 25.12
C MET A 469 -5.64 -22.58 23.87
N SER A 470 -6.41 -23.63 24.07
CA SER A 470 -7.01 -24.40 22.97
C SER A 470 -8.43 -23.92 22.72
N LEU A 471 -8.74 -23.65 21.47
CA LEU A 471 -10.11 -23.34 21.01
C LEU A 471 -10.65 -24.57 20.27
N ASP A 472 -11.75 -25.09 20.74
CA ASP A 472 -12.38 -26.28 20.20
C ASP A 472 -13.29 -26.00 18.97
N GLU A 473 -13.77 -27.05 18.35
CA GLU A 473 -14.66 -26.94 17.17
C GLU A 473 -15.98 -26.25 17.52
N GLU A 474 -16.48 -26.43 18.75
CA GLU A 474 -17.71 -25.79 19.22
C GLU A 474 -17.56 -24.27 19.26
N PHE A 475 -16.39 -23.75 19.65
CA PHE A 475 -16.07 -22.34 19.61
C PHE A 475 -16.25 -21.76 18.19
N PHE A 476 -15.64 -22.38 17.19
CA PHE A 476 -15.71 -21.91 15.80
C PHE A 476 -17.12 -22.05 15.23
N LYS A 477 -17.80 -23.14 15.52
CA LYS A 477 -19.17 -23.40 15.06
C LYS A 477 -20.17 -22.40 15.64
N ALA A 478 -20.07 -22.07 16.91
CA ALA A 478 -20.97 -21.12 17.54
C ALA A 478 -20.86 -19.72 16.91
N VAL A 479 -19.63 -19.24 16.69
CA VAL A 479 -19.39 -17.94 16.07
C VAL A 479 -19.79 -17.95 14.58
N SER A 480 -19.38 -18.97 13.82
CA SER A 480 -19.65 -19.05 12.39
C SER A 480 -21.13 -19.22 12.06
N SER A 481 -21.91 -19.89 12.92
CA SER A 481 -23.35 -20.06 12.71
C SER A 481 -24.15 -18.76 12.77
N LEU A 482 -23.62 -17.73 13.39
CA LEU A 482 -24.21 -16.40 13.48
C LEU A 482 -23.85 -15.50 12.29
N LEU A 483 -22.81 -15.86 11.52
CA LEU A 483 -22.36 -15.05 10.38
C LEU A 483 -23.35 -15.16 9.20
N PRO A 484 -23.50 -14.09 8.42
CA PRO A 484 -24.35 -14.15 7.23
C PRO A 484 -23.80 -15.15 6.22
N GLU A 485 -24.68 -15.89 5.56
CA GLU A 485 -24.29 -16.76 4.46
C GLU A 485 -23.65 -15.95 3.33
N THR A 486 -22.36 -16.12 3.14
CA THR A 486 -21.65 -15.57 1.98
C THR A 486 -21.81 -16.54 0.81
N ARG A 487 -22.50 -16.09 -0.24
CA ARG A 487 -22.65 -16.91 -1.45
C ARG A 487 -21.29 -16.98 -2.18
N GLY A 488 -20.76 -18.19 -2.27
CA GLY A 488 -19.56 -18.52 -3.04
C GLY A 488 -18.33 -18.84 -2.19
N SER A 489 -17.36 -19.53 -2.79
CA SER A 489 -16.07 -19.82 -2.18
C SER A 489 -15.25 -18.53 -2.10
N ILE A 490 -14.88 -18.14 -0.91
CA ILE A 490 -13.96 -17.01 -0.71
C ILE A 490 -12.54 -17.57 -0.68
N HIS A 491 -11.79 -17.34 -1.74
CA HIS A 491 -10.37 -17.63 -1.75
C HIS A 491 -9.65 -16.66 -0.82
N ARG A 492 -8.79 -17.18 0.05
CA ARG A 492 -8.04 -16.40 1.03
C ARG A 492 -6.56 -16.70 0.95
N SER A 493 -5.73 -15.67 1.07
CA SER A 493 -4.29 -15.78 1.23
C SER A 493 -3.92 -15.50 2.68
N PHE A 494 -3.16 -16.40 3.29
CA PHE A 494 -2.69 -16.27 4.67
C PHE A 494 -1.21 -15.90 4.68
N PHE A 495 -0.87 -14.87 5.44
CA PHE A 495 0.51 -14.47 5.71
C PHE A 495 0.88 -14.96 7.10
N VAL A 496 1.75 -15.93 7.14
CA VAL A 496 2.16 -16.60 8.37
C VAL A 496 3.66 -16.50 8.60
N GLN A 497 4.09 -16.55 9.85
CA GLN A 497 5.47 -16.73 10.25
C GLN A 497 5.60 -18.07 10.96
N VAL A 498 6.62 -18.83 10.56
CA VAL A 498 6.97 -20.08 11.24
C VAL A 498 8.08 -19.77 12.24
N ALA A 499 7.86 -20.08 13.52
CA ALA A 499 8.81 -19.88 14.59
C ALA A 499 9.13 -21.21 15.28
N GLY A 500 10.42 -21.44 15.54
CA GLY A 500 10.90 -22.70 16.14
C GLY A 500 11.10 -23.81 15.12
N THR A 501 11.74 -24.90 15.55
CA THR A 501 12.18 -25.99 14.67
C THR A 501 11.51 -27.32 14.96
N ASP A 502 10.79 -27.48 16.08
CA ASP A 502 10.22 -28.79 16.47
C ASP A 502 8.88 -28.63 17.23
N PRO A 503 7.77 -29.01 16.65
CA PRO A 503 7.41 -29.08 15.23
C PRO A 503 7.31 -27.70 14.56
N GLY A 504 7.54 -26.63 15.30
CA GLY A 504 7.38 -25.24 14.91
C GLY A 504 6.01 -24.68 15.36
N ARG A 505 5.97 -23.35 15.48
CA ARG A 505 4.75 -22.60 15.76
C ARG A 505 4.45 -21.69 14.58
N VAL A 506 3.18 -21.54 14.26
CA VAL A 506 2.74 -20.63 13.21
C VAL A 506 2.06 -19.42 13.84
N VAL A 507 2.56 -18.24 13.48
CA VAL A 507 1.94 -16.97 13.84
C VAL A 507 1.26 -16.42 12.59
N MET A 508 -0.05 -16.30 12.64
CA MET A 508 -0.81 -15.68 11.56
C MET A 508 -0.75 -14.16 11.71
N ASN A 509 -0.15 -13.49 10.75
CA ASN A 509 0.01 -12.03 10.77
C ASN A 509 -1.13 -11.30 10.05
N GLN A 510 -1.59 -11.86 8.93
CA GLN A 510 -2.55 -11.18 8.08
C GLN A 510 -3.25 -12.16 7.14
N THR A 511 -4.47 -11.83 6.74
CA THR A 511 -5.21 -12.52 5.68
C THR A 511 -5.74 -11.52 4.66
N TYR A 512 -5.81 -11.96 3.42
CA TYR A 512 -6.41 -11.19 2.33
C TYR A 512 -7.40 -12.06 1.57
N SER A 513 -8.45 -11.45 1.05
CA SER A 513 -9.34 -12.10 0.08
C SER A 513 -8.64 -12.16 -1.28
N GLY A 514 -8.72 -13.30 -1.95
CA GLY A 514 -8.14 -13.55 -3.27
C GLY A 514 -6.80 -14.27 -3.23
N LEU A 515 -6.41 -14.80 -4.39
CA LEU A 515 -5.15 -15.48 -4.60
C LEU A 515 -4.16 -14.54 -5.27
N GLY A 516 -2.90 -14.60 -4.84
CA GLY A 516 -1.80 -13.95 -5.53
C GLY A 516 -1.75 -12.42 -5.47
N LEU A 517 -2.66 -11.75 -4.76
CA LEU A 517 -2.74 -10.28 -4.74
C LEU A 517 -1.41 -9.59 -4.39
N MET A 518 -0.72 -10.09 -3.36
CA MET A 518 0.57 -9.53 -2.95
C MET A 518 1.75 -10.15 -3.70
N PHE A 519 1.57 -11.32 -4.27
CA PHE A 519 2.61 -12.07 -4.97
C PHE A 519 2.87 -11.52 -6.38
N SER A 520 1.82 -11.17 -7.11
CA SER A 520 1.90 -10.65 -8.49
C SER A 520 2.85 -9.45 -8.64
N ARG A 521 2.94 -8.62 -7.61
CA ARG A 521 3.87 -7.49 -7.59
C ARG A 521 5.34 -7.89 -7.75
N PHE A 522 5.71 -9.10 -7.31
CA PHE A 522 7.10 -9.55 -7.24
C PHE A 522 7.48 -10.53 -8.36
N LEU A 523 6.55 -10.88 -9.26
CA LEU A 523 6.81 -11.80 -10.37
C LEU A 523 8.04 -11.38 -11.19
N HIS A 524 8.18 -10.08 -11.47
CA HIS A 524 9.29 -9.53 -12.24
C HIS A 524 10.70 -9.83 -11.66
N ILE A 525 10.82 -10.14 -10.35
CA ILE A 525 12.10 -10.52 -9.74
C ILE A 525 12.24 -12.03 -9.59
N LEU A 526 11.12 -12.76 -9.63
CA LEU A 526 11.07 -14.21 -9.53
C LEU A 526 11.24 -14.90 -10.89
N ASP A 527 10.97 -14.23 -12.02
CA ASP A 527 11.14 -14.76 -13.38
C ASP A 527 12.59 -15.16 -13.69
N ASP A 528 13.56 -14.58 -13.00
CA ASP A 528 14.97 -14.95 -13.09
C ASP A 528 15.34 -16.17 -12.19
N VAL A 529 14.38 -16.67 -11.40
CA VAL A 529 14.52 -17.89 -10.60
C VAL A 529 13.96 -19.03 -11.44
N GLU A 530 14.79 -20.01 -11.81
CA GLU A 530 14.30 -21.23 -12.47
C GLU A 530 13.25 -21.89 -11.59
N VAL A 531 11.99 -21.73 -11.95
CA VAL A 531 10.87 -22.39 -11.30
C VAL A 531 10.91 -23.84 -11.74
N GLY A 532 11.38 -24.74 -10.89
CA GLY A 532 11.36 -26.18 -11.16
C GLY A 532 9.93 -26.66 -11.42
N PRO A 533 9.75 -27.70 -12.27
CA PRO A 533 8.44 -28.26 -12.53
C PRO A 533 7.83 -28.78 -11.22
N GLY A 534 6.74 -28.14 -10.77
CA GLY A 534 6.02 -28.43 -9.53
C GLY A 534 5.92 -27.29 -8.52
N GLN A 535 6.58 -26.14 -8.75
CA GLN A 535 6.56 -25.00 -7.84
C GLN A 535 5.39 -24.03 -8.07
N VAL A 536 4.71 -24.11 -9.19
CA VAL A 536 3.47 -23.37 -9.45
C VAL A 536 2.41 -24.38 -9.87
N SER A 537 1.66 -24.92 -8.92
CA SER A 537 0.37 -25.52 -9.23
C SER A 537 -0.64 -24.38 -9.31
N THR A 538 -1.14 -24.11 -10.46
CA THR A 538 -2.27 -23.23 -10.74
C THR A 538 -3.52 -23.66 -9.99
#